data_66175f6530d8ae5e4e2502dcf7da418d
#
_entry.id   66175f6530d8ae5e4e2502dcf7da418d
#
_cell.length_a   1.000
_cell.length_b   1.000
_cell.length_c   1.000
_cell.angle_alpha   90.00
_cell.angle_beta   90.00
_cell.angle_gamma   90.00
#
_symmetry.space_group_name_H-M   'P 1'
#
loop_
_entity.id
_entity.type
_entity.pdbx_description
1 polymer ?
#
loop_
_entity_poly.entity_id
_entity_poly.type
_entity_poly.pdbx_seq_one_letter_code
_entity_poly.pdbx_strand_id
1 'polypeptide(L)'
;MVHKEELIQLHQMLYDVKTYLEILNPNLKFPQYLTLKITPSQQHKSKMEHKYAIFVLGTEIANAMKDVDYTSSSRISARMKELADKALKEMEYS
;
A
#
# COMPACT_ATOMS: atom_id res chain seq x y z
N MET A 1 12.67 12.45 -9.80
CA MET A 1 11.75 11.62 -10.58
C MET A 1 11.84 10.18 -10.08
N VAL A 2 10.71 9.52 -9.93
CA VAL A 2 10.67 8.15 -9.45
C VAL A 2 10.69 7.19 -10.63
N HIS A 3 11.58 6.21 -10.58
CA HIS A 3 11.66 5.19 -11.62
C HIS A 3 10.60 4.11 -11.40
N LYS A 4 10.18 3.48 -12.49
CA LYS A 4 9.18 2.42 -12.44
C LYS A 4 9.58 1.31 -11.46
N GLU A 5 10.86 0.94 -11.45
CA GLU A 5 11.35 -0.10 -10.56
C GLU A 5 11.16 0.24 -9.09
N GLU A 6 11.37 1.52 -8.74
CA GLU A 6 11.15 1.99 -7.38
C GLU A 6 9.69 1.92 -7.00
N LEU A 7 8.81 2.24 -7.96
CA LEU A 7 7.36 2.15 -7.73
C LEU A 7 6.93 0.70 -7.53
N ILE A 8 7.49 -0.22 -8.31
CA ILE A 8 7.18 -1.64 -8.15
C ILE A 8 7.64 -2.14 -6.78
N GLN A 9 8.82 -1.71 -6.33
CA GLN A 9 9.32 -2.07 -5.00
C GLN A 9 8.42 -1.51 -3.90
N LEU A 10 8.01 -0.26 -4.03
CA LEU A 10 7.09 0.35 -3.07
C LEU A 10 5.74 -0.36 -3.07
N HIS A 11 5.25 -0.70 -4.24
CA HIS A 11 3.99 -1.45 -4.39
C HIS A 11 4.11 -2.80 -3.68
N GLN A 12 5.25 -3.49 -3.86
CA GLN A 12 5.49 -4.78 -3.20
C GLN A 12 5.49 -4.63 -1.68
N MET A 13 6.14 -3.59 -1.16
CA MET A 13 6.18 -3.34 0.28
C MET A 13 4.78 -3.13 0.85
N LEU A 14 3.97 -2.33 0.17
CA LEU A 14 2.58 -2.10 0.60
C LEU A 14 1.75 -3.38 0.51
N TYR A 15 1.98 -4.16 -0.53
CA TYR A 15 1.29 -5.44 -0.69
C TYR A 15 1.63 -6.39 0.46
N ASP A 16 2.89 -6.44 0.85
CA ASP A 16 3.32 -7.27 1.98
C ASP A 16 2.67 -6.81 3.28
N VAL A 17 2.55 -5.50 3.48
CA VAL A 17 1.86 -4.95 4.65
C VAL A 17 0.39 -5.35 4.63
N LYS A 18 -0.26 -5.26 3.47
CA LYS A 18 -1.64 -5.69 3.30
C LYS A 18 -1.81 -7.16 3.72
N THR A 19 -0.92 -8.02 3.23
CA THR A 19 -0.96 -9.44 3.54
C THR A 19 -0.82 -9.68 5.04
N TYR A 20 0.10 -8.96 5.67
CA TYR A 20 0.31 -9.06 7.12
C TYR A 20 -0.96 -8.65 7.89
N LEU A 21 -1.59 -7.55 7.47
CA LEU A 21 -2.82 -7.10 8.12
C LEU A 21 -3.95 -8.11 7.96
N GLU A 22 -4.03 -8.75 6.81
CA GLU A 22 -5.04 -9.78 6.56
C GLU A 22 -4.84 -10.99 7.48
N ILE A 23 -3.58 -11.31 7.78
CA ILE A 23 -3.27 -12.39 8.72
C ILE A 23 -3.70 -12.01 10.13
N LEU A 24 -3.43 -10.76 10.54
CA LEU A 24 -3.81 -10.29 11.86
C LEU A 24 -5.32 -10.19 12.05
N ASN A 25 -6.02 -9.84 10.98
CA ASN A 25 -7.47 -9.68 11.02
C ASN A 25 -8.10 -10.27 9.75
N PRO A 26 -8.54 -11.54 9.81
CA PRO A 26 -9.10 -12.19 8.62
C PRO A 26 -10.36 -11.54 8.05
N ASN A 27 -11.02 -10.69 8.83
CA ASN A 27 -12.22 -9.98 8.37
C ASN A 27 -11.89 -8.72 7.60
N LEU A 28 -10.62 -8.32 7.59
CA LEU A 28 -10.19 -7.12 6.91
C LEU A 28 -10.19 -7.32 5.40
N LYS A 29 -10.77 -6.37 4.68
CA LYS A 29 -10.87 -6.43 3.22
C LYS A 29 -10.30 -5.18 2.59
N PHE A 30 -9.77 -5.34 1.38
CA PHE A 30 -9.22 -4.24 0.58
C PHE A 30 -9.94 -4.22 -0.77
N PRO A 31 -11.25 -3.91 -0.78
CA PRO A 31 -12.07 -4.09 -1.99
C PRO A 31 -11.66 -3.19 -3.15
N GLN A 32 -11.30 -1.95 -2.88
CA GLN A 32 -10.93 -1.03 -3.96
C GLN A 32 -9.64 -1.47 -4.64
N TYR A 33 -8.65 -1.89 -3.85
CA TYR A 33 -7.41 -2.39 -4.40
C TYR A 33 -7.61 -3.66 -5.22
N LEU A 34 -8.38 -4.60 -4.70
CA LEU A 34 -8.64 -5.86 -5.40
C LEU A 34 -9.35 -5.62 -6.74
N THR A 35 -10.23 -4.63 -6.80
CA THR A 35 -10.96 -4.30 -8.02
C THR A 35 -10.03 -3.82 -9.14
N LEU A 36 -8.90 -3.22 -8.80
CA LEU A 36 -7.96 -2.72 -9.79
C LEU A 36 -7.29 -3.84 -10.59
N LYS A 37 -7.09 -5.00 -9.98
CA LYS A 37 -6.39 -6.14 -10.59
C LYS A 37 -4.97 -5.79 -11.02
N ILE A 38 -4.32 -4.90 -10.27
CA ILE A 38 -2.93 -4.51 -10.48
C ILE A 38 -2.11 -4.99 -9.28
N THR A 39 -1.16 -5.89 -9.51
CA THR A 39 -0.31 -6.43 -8.44
C THR A 39 1.16 -6.08 -8.69
N PRO A 40 2.01 -6.14 -7.64
CA PRO A 40 3.42 -5.83 -7.82
C PRO A 40 4.15 -6.76 -8.79
N SER A 41 3.66 -7.98 -8.96
CA SER A 41 4.27 -8.95 -9.88
C SER A 41 4.00 -8.63 -11.34
N GLN A 42 3.06 -7.76 -11.63
CA GLN A 42 2.70 -7.40 -13.01
C GLN A 42 3.61 -6.27 -13.51
N GLN A 43 4.84 -6.60 -13.81
CA GLN A 43 5.84 -5.62 -14.23
C GLN A 43 5.49 -4.94 -15.56
N HIS A 44 4.66 -5.58 -16.38
CA HIS A 44 4.23 -5.01 -17.66
C HIS A 44 3.24 -3.86 -17.50
N LYS A 45 2.63 -3.71 -16.34
CA LYS A 45 1.73 -2.58 -16.08
C LYS A 45 2.51 -1.27 -16.10
N SER A 46 1.86 -0.20 -16.53
CA SER A 46 2.52 1.09 -16.68
C SER A 46 2.92 1.69 -15.34
N LYS A 47 3.83 2.66 -15.40
CA LYS A 47 4.23 3.44 -14.23
C LYS A 47 3.01 4.07 -13.56
N MET A 48 2.10 4.62 -14.34
CA MET A 48 0.89 5.26 -13.80
C MET A 48 -0.04 4.26 -13.15
N GLU A 49 -0.14 3.07 -13.71
CA GLU A 49 -0.97 2.03 -13.12
C GLU A 49 -0.44 1.60 -11.75
N HIS A 50 0.88 1.44 -11.62
CA HIS A 50 1.48 1.13 -10.32
C HIS A 50 1.31 2.27 -9.33
N LYS A 51 1.46 3.53 -9.76
CA LYS A 51 1.22 4.68 -8.89
C LYS A 51 -0.21 4.69 -8.37
N TYR A 52 -1.16 4.46 -9.25
CA TYR A 52 -2.57 4.45 -8.86
C TYR A 52 -2.85 3.34 -7.85
N ALA A 53 -2.31 2.15 -8.11
CA ALA A 53 -2.45 1.02 -7.20
C ALA A 53 -1.84 1.32 -5.83
N ILE A 54 -0.66 1.94 -5.80
CA ILE A 54 0.00 2.35 -4.56
C ILE A 54 -0.89 3.31 -3.78
N PHE A 55 -1.45 4.31 -4.46
CA PHE A 55 -2.33 5.29 -3.81
C PHE A 55 -3.55 4.61 -3.20
N VAL A 56 -4.24 3.79 -3.97
CA VAL A 56 -5.45 3.11 -3.50
C VAL A 56 -5.12 2.17 -2.34
N LEU A 57 -4.08 1.37 -2.49
CA LEU A 57 -3.68 0.42 -1.45
C LEU A 57 -3.24 1.15 -0.18
N GLY A 58 -2.43 2.20 -0.33
CA GLY A 58 -1.99 2.99 0.82
C GLY A 58 -3.14 3.62 1.58
N THR A 59 -4.13 4.13 0.85
CA THR A 59 -5.33 4.72 1.46
C THR A 59 -6.12 3.68 2.23
N GLU A 60 -6.32 2.50 1.65
CA GLU A 60 -7.04 1.43 2.33
C GLU A 60 -6.29 0.92 3.56
N ILE A 61 -4.96 0.81 3.46
CA ILE A 61 -4.13 0.42 4.60
C ILE A 61 -4.26 1.45 5.72
N ALA A 62 -4.18 2.75 5.40
CA ALA A 62 -4.31 3.81 6.38
C ALA A 62 -5.67 3.76 7.09
N ASN A 63 -6.74 3.49 6.33
CA ASN A 63 -8.07 3.36 6.90
C ASN A 63 -8.17 2.13 7.81
N ALA A 64 -7.59 1.03 7.38
CA ALA A 64 -7.59 -0.21 8.17
C ALA A 64 -6.88 -0.03 9.51
N MET A 65 -5.81 0.76 9.52
CA MET A 65 -5.03 0.99 10.73
C MET A 65 -5.77 1.75 11.80
N LYS A 66 -6.79 2.51 11.44
CA LYS A 66 -7.60 3.22 12.42
C LYS A 66 -8.33 2.26 13.36
N ASP A 67 -8.57 1.05 12.89
CA ASP A 67 -9.30 0.03 13.62
C ASP A 67 -8.39 -0.99 14.31
N VAL A 68 -7.08 -0.87 14.13
CA VAL A 68 -6.12 -1.80 14.74
C VAL A 68 -5.79 -1.37 16.15
N ASP A 69 -5.70 -2.35 17.04
CA ASP A 69 -5.32 -2.10 18.44
C ASP A 69 -3.87 -1.60 18.51
N TYR A 70 -3.71 -0.39 19.02
CA TYR A 70 -2.41 0.27 19.08
C TYR A 70 -1.41 -0.41 20.03
N THR A 71 -1.89 -1.21 20.97
CA THR A 71 -1.00 -1.82 21.95
C THR A 71 -0.05 -2.82 21.34
N SER A 72 -0.43 -3.49 20.26
CA SER A 72 0.38 -4.52 19.63
C SER A 72 1.00 -4.10 18.32
N SER A 73 0.65 -2.94 17.79
CA SER A 73 0.99 -2.58 16.42
C SER A 73 1.57 -1.18 16.23
N SER A 74 1.96 -0.50 17.31
CA SER A 74 2.40 0.89 17.21
C SER A 74 3.58 1.08 16.24
N ARG A 75 4.55 0.14 16.24
CA ARG A 75 5.69 0.23 15.34
C ARG A 75 5.28 0.00 13.88
N ILE A 76 4.40 -0.95 13.67
CA ILE A 76 3.87 -1.25 12.33
C ILE A 76 3.07 -0.07 11.82
N SER A 77 2.25 0.52 12.69
CA SER A 77 1.44 1.69 12.34
C SER A 77 2.29 2.87 11.88
N ALA A 78 3.36 3.15 12.63
CA ALA A 78 4.26 4.25 12.28
C ALA A 78 4.92 4.01 10.92
N ARG A 79 5.39 2.79 10.69
CA ARG A 79 6.06 2.43 9.44
C ARG A 79 5.09 2.53 8.25
N MET A 80 3.87 2.07 8.42
CA MET A 80 2.87 2.10 7.37
C MET A 80 2.46 3.52 7.02
N LYS A 81 2.33 4.37 8.03
CA LYS A 81 2.02 5.77 7.80
C LYS A 81 3.13 6.45 7.00
N GLU A 82 4.39 6.15 7.33
CA GLU A 82 5.52 6.64 6.56
C GLU A 82 5.43 6.20 5.10
N LEU A 83 5.15 4.93 4.86
CA LEU A 83 5.07 4.40 3.50
C LEU A 83 3.92 5.03 2.72
N ALA A 84 2.77 5.22 3.37
CA ALA A 84 1.62 5.85 2.74
C ALA A 84 1.93 7.32 2.40
N ASP A 85 2.54 8.05 3.34
CA ASP A 85 2.91 9.45 3.12
C ASP A 85 3.93 9.55 2.00
N LYS A 86 4.90 8.63 1.96
CA LYS A 86 5.90 8.61 0.91
C LYS A 86 5.25 8.36 -0.46
N ALA A 87 4.33 7.41 -0.53
CA ALA A 87 3.63 7.11 -1.77
C ALA A 87 2.84 8.32 -2.27
N LEU A 88 2.15 9.02 -1.37
CA LEU A 88 1.40 10.22 -1.72
C LEU A 88 2.31 11.32 -2.25
N LYS A 89 3.46 11.53 -1.59
CA LYS A 89 4.43 12.54 -2.04
C LYS A 89 4.98 12.21 -3.42
N GLU A 90 5.29 10.94 -3.66
CA GLU A 90 5.79 10.50 -4.95
C GLU A 90 4.76 10.79 -6.05
N MET A 91 3.48 10.61 -5.76
CA MET A 91 2.42 10.89 -6.71
C MET A 91 2.28 12.38 -6.98
N GLU A 92 2.48 13.22 -5.97
CA GLU A 92 2.37 14.68 -6.14
C GLU A 92 3.46 15.25 -7.02
N TYR A 93 4.66 14.66 -7.00
CA TYR A 93 5.83 15.21 -7.68
C TYR A 93 6.22 14.49 -8.98
N SER A 94 5.37 13.64 -9.48
CA SER A 94 5.73 12.85 -10.66
C SER A 94 4.83 13.05 -11.88
#